data_a0593a31d0f71eca956c793e6efd1652
#
_entry.id   a0593a31d0f71eca956c793e6efd1652
#
_cell.length_a   1.000
_cell.length_b   1.000
_cell.length_c   1.000
_cell.angle_alpha   90.00
_cell.angle_beta   90.00
_cell.angle_gamma   90.00
#
_symmetry.space_group_name_H-M   'P 1'
#
loop_
_entity.id
_entity.type
_entity.pdbx_description
1 polymer ?
#
loop_
_entity_poly.entity_id
_entity_poly.type
_entity_poly.pdbx_seq_one_letter_code
_entity_poly.pdbx_strand_id
1 'polypeptide(L)'
;MTAPTREQILSAAAKLYADHGFRGTTTRAVAEAAGVNEVTLFRIFGSKVNIIVEAMRAHGVPVHVGTLPEEPVDPLAELTEWTTQQRNVFLSLRSMIRQAMSDAEENPEMPRCVARGADATYASLCAYLDRVKDRGFLAADADTVSAGGMLVSAVFHDALSREFMPQFFPPASDAAATYARLTLRALGFAAPAKS
;
A
#
# COMPACT_ATOMS: atom_id res chain seq x y z
N MET A 1 -39.66 -5.80 2.92
CA MET A 1 -38.19 -6.00 3.05
C MET A 1 -37.53 -4.79 2.39
N THR A 2 -36.91 -3.93 3.17
CA THR A 2 -36.16 -2.74 2.67
C THR A 2 -34.95 -3.24 1.87
N ALA A 3 -34.67 -2.62 0.71
CA ALA A 3 -33.47 -2.95 -0.05
C ALA A 3 -32.24 -2.73 0.85
N PRO A 4 -31.29 -3.68 0.89
CA PRO A 4 -30.10 -3.54 1.71
C PRO A 4 -29.32 -2.30 1.30
N THR A 5 -28.85 -1.57 2.30
CA THR A 5 -28.11 -0.33 2.11
C THR A 5 -26.71 -0.63 1.57
N ARG A 6 -26.11 0.35 0.91
CA ARG A 6 -24.70 0.27 0.47
C ARG A 6 -23.77 -0.15 1.63
N GLU A 7 -24.06 0.32 2.84
CA GLU A 7 -23.35 0.00 4.08
C GLU A 7 -23.41 -1.50 4.43
N GLN A 8 -24.55 -2.13 4.27
CA GLN A 8 -24.70 -3.58 4.54
C GLN A 8 -23.88 -4.42 3.55
N ILE A 9 -23.77 -4.00 2.29
CA ILE A 9 -22.93 -4.66 1.29
C ILE A 9 -21.46 -4.52 1.67
N LEU A 10 -21.01 -3.31 2.05
CA LEU A 10 -19.64 -3.06 2.44
C LEU A 10 -19.25 -3.84 3.71
N SER A 11 -20.13 -3.90 4.70
CA SER A 11 -19.93 -4.70 5.92
C SER A 11 -19.78 -6.19 5.61
N ALA A 12 -20.65 -6.75 4.77
CA ALA A 12 -20.55 -8.14 4.34
C ALA A 12 -19.25 -8.43 3.59
N ALA A 13 -18.85 -7.53 2.69
CA ALA A 13 -17.62 -7.64 1.92
C ALA A 13 -16.37 -7.57 2.82
N ALA A 14 -16.34 -6.66 3.80
CA ALA A 14 -15.24 -6.51 4.75
C ALA A 14 -15.05 -7.78 5.58
N LYS A 15 -16.13 -8.36 6.09
CA LYS A 15 -16.10 -9.60 6.86
C LYS A 15 -15.59 -10.77 6.04
N LEU A 16 -16.14 -10.99 4.84
CA LEU A 16 -15.69 -12.05 3.95
C LEU A 16 -14.23 -11.90 3.55
N TYR A 17 -13.79 -10.65 3.33
CA TYR A 17 -12.40 -10.37 3.01
C TYR A 17 -11.46 -10.68 4.19
N ALA A 18 -11.83 -10.33 5.41
CA ALA A 18 -11.07 -10.66 6.61
C ALA A 18 -10.90 -12.17 6.80
N ASP A 19 -11.99 -12.93 6.56
CA ASP A 19 -12.03 -14.38 6.78
C ASP A 19 -11.35 -15.19 5.65
N HIS A 20 -11.46 -14.73 4.39
CA HIS A 20 -11.12 -15.54 3.21
C HIS A 20 -10.14 -14.87 2.24
N GLY A 21 -9.73 -13.62 2.50
CA GLY A 21 -8.87 -12.82 1.64
C GLY A 21 -9.52 -12.49 0.28
N PHE A 22 -8.73 -11.86 -0.60
CA PHE A 22 -9.25 -11.41 -1.89
C PHE A 22 -9.80 -12.55 -2.76
N ARG A 23 -9.07 -13.67 -2.86
CA ARG A 23 -9.47 -14.80 -3.72
C ARG A 23 -10.74 -15.51 -3.21
N GLY A 24 -10.87 -15.66 -1.90
CA GLY A 24 -12.02 -16.32 -1.28
C GLY A 24 -13.28 -15.44 -1.23
N THR A 25 -13.17 -14.13 -1.32
CA THR A 25 -14.29 -13.19 -1.39
C THR A 25 -14.81 -13.13 -2.82
N THR A 26 -15.90 -13.86 -3.12
CA THR A 26 -16.55 -13.78 -4.43
C THR A 26 -17.71 -12.77 -4.40
N THR A 27 -18.01 -12.14 -5.56
CA THR A 27 -19.18 -11.24 -5.69
C THR A 27 -20.49 -11.95 -5.34
N ARG A 28 -20.59 -13.23 -5.67
CA ARG A 28 -21.72 -14.08 -5.30
C ARG A 28 -21.83 -14.22 -3.78
N ALA A 29 -20.74 -14.54 -3.08
CA ALA A 29 -20.76 -14.67 -1.63
C ALA A 29 -21.11 -13.35 -0.94
N VAL A 30 -20.61 -12.23 -1.45
CA VAL A 30 -20.97 -10.89 -0.95
C VAL A 30 -22.46 -10.61 -1.18
N ALA A 31 -22.99 -10.93 -2.36
CA ALA A 31 -24.41 -10.74 -2.68
C ALA A 31 -25.31 -11.58 -1.76
N GLU A 32 -24.98 -12.86 -1.56
CA GLU A 32 -25.69 -13.77 -0.65
C GLU A 32 -25.65 -13.25 0.80
N ALA A 33 -24.47 -12.85 1.30
CA ALA A 33 -24.30 -12.34 2.66
C ALA A 33 -25.02 -11.00 2.89
N ALA A 34 -25.10 -10.15 1.87
CA ALA A 34 -25.81 -8.87 1.93
C ALA A 34 -27.29 -8.96 1.59
N GLY A 35 -27.80 -10.13 1.17
CA GLY A 35 -29.19 -10.29 0.76
C GLY A 35 -29.57 -9.53 -0.52
N VAL A 36 -28.65 -9.38 -1.46
CA VAL A 36 -28.87 -8.71 -2.76
C VAL A 36 -28.63 -9.66 -3.92
N ASN A 37 -29.04 -9.22 -5.12
CA ASN A 37 -28.63 -9.86 -6.36
C ASN A 37 -27.23 -9.37 -6.76
N GLU A 38 -26.41 -10.26 -7.30
CA GLU A 38 -25.07 -9.96 -7.79
C GLU A 38 -25.05 -8.83 -8.85
N VAL A 39 -26.09 -8.76 -9.70
CA VAL A 39 -26.26 -7.64 -10.65
C VAL A 39 -26.35 -6.30 -9.94
N THR A 40 -26.94 -6.26 -8.75
CA THR A 40 -27.02 -5.04 -7.92
C THR A 40 -25.64 -4.59 -7.46
N LEU A 41 -24.74 -5.53 -7.10
CA LEU A 41 -23.37 -5.21 -6.74
C LEU A 41 -22.62 -4.56 -7.90
N PHE A 42 -22.69 -5.17 -9.08
CA PHE A 42 -22.03 -4.62 -10.27
C PHE A 42 -22.56 -3.26 -10.66
N ARG A 43 -23.88 -3.02 -10.53
CA ARG A 43 -24.48 -1.72 -10.80
C ARG A 43 -24.00 -0.63 -9.86
N ILE A 44 -23.77 -0.96 -8.57
CA ILE A 44 -23.37 0.01 -7.53
C ILE A 44 -21.87 0.25 -7.53
N PHE A 45 -21.07 -0.81 -7.69
CA PHE A 45 -19.62 -0.77 -7.45
C PHE A 45 -18.78 -1.01 -8.71
N GLY A 46 -19.36 -1.52 -9.78
CA GLY A 46 -18.70 -1.80 -11.05
C GLY A 46 -17.82 -3.05 -11.04
N SER A 47 -17.09 -3.35 -9.97
CA SER A 47 -16.19 -4.49 -9.89
C SER A 47 -16.04 -5.05 -8.48
N LYS A 48 -15.56 -6.30 -8.37
CA LYS A 48 -15.18 -6.92 -7.10
C LYS A 48 -14.10 -6.12 -6.36
N VAL A 49 -13.14 -5.59 -7.09
CA VAL A 49 -12.04 -4.79 -6.52
C VAL A 49 -12.61 -3.55 -5.84
N ASN A 50 -13.49 -2.82 -6.52
CA ASN A 50 -14.12 -1.64 -5.96
C ASN A 50 -14.94 -1.95 -4.69
N ILE A 51 -15.70 -3.04 -4.68
CA ILE A 51 -16.45 -3.48 -3.49
C ILE A 51 -15.49 -3.66 -2.32
N ILE A 52 -14.39 -4.40 -2.52
CA ILE A 52 -13.43 -4.72 -1.46
C ILE A 52 -12.66 -3.47 -1.02
N VAL A 53 -12.18 -2.64 -1.94
CA VAL A 53 -11.47 -1.38 -1.60
C VAL A 53 -12.35 -0.45 -0.79
N GLU A 54 -13.63 -0.30 -1.18
CA GLU A 54 -14.55 0.54 -0.42
C GLU A 54 -14.93 -0.08 0.93
N ALA A 55 -15.10 -1.40 1.00
CA ALA A 55 -15.34 -2.11 2.25
C ALA A 55 -14.17 -1.95 3.23
N MET A 56 -12.94 -2.06 2.76
CA MET A 56 -11.74 -1.82 3.57
C MET A 56 -11.67 -0.39 4.09
N ARG A 57 -12.05 0.60 3.27
CA ARG A 57 -12.09 2.01 3.70
C ARG A 57 -13.18 2.28 4.73
N ALA A 58 -14.36 1.67 4.56
CA ALA A 58 -15.52 1.91 5.42
C ALA A 58 -15.41 1.18 6.78
N HIS A 59 -14.87 -0.02 6.80
CA HIS A 59 -14.86 -0.92 7.95
C HIS A 59 -13.47 -1.21 8.52
N GLY A 60 -12.46 -0.45 8.05
CA GLY A 60 -11.16 -0.40 8.70
C GLY A 60 -10.49 -1.75 8.88
N VAL A 61 -10.08 -2.42 7.80
CA VAL A 61 -8.77 -3.05 7.94
C VAL A 61 -7.81 -1.87 8.03
N PRO A 62 -7.20 -1.62 9.19
CA PRO A 62 -6.22 -0.56 9.26
C PRO A 62 -5.10 -0.96 8.29
N VAL A 63 -5.12 -0.37 7.11
CA VAL A 63 -3.89 -0.22 6.34
C VAL A 63 -3.11 0.78 7.18
N HIS A 64 -2.51 0.32 8.27
CA HIS A 64 -1.56 1.10 9.02
C HIS A 64 -0.36 1.31 8.11
N VAL A 65 -0.50 2.31 7.28
CA VAL A 65 0.64 2.96 6.68
C VAL A 65 1.38 3.60 7.85
N GLY A 66 2.59 3.12 8.11
CA GLY A 66 3.40 3.68 9.19
C GLY A 66 3.45 5.19 9.08
N THR A 67 3.23 5.88 10.18
CA THR A 67 3.41 7.32 10.25
C THR A 67 4.89 7.62 10.40
N LEU A 68 5.42 8.43 9.50
CA LEU A 68 6.77 8.99 9.64
C LEU A 68 6.71 10.19 10.58
N PRO A 69 7.69 10.34 11.50
CA PRO A 69 7.65 11.39 12.50
C PRO A 69 7.75 12.80 11.88
N GLU A 70 7.13 13.74 12.57
CA GLU A 70 7.21 15.17 12.23
C GLU A 70 8.64 15.70 12.45
N GLU A 71 9.32 15.21 13.48
CA GLU A 71 10.70 15.56 13.80
C GLU A 71 11.62 14.35 13.61
N PRO A 72 12.39 14.27 12.51
CA PRO A 72 13.34 13.19 12.29
C PRO A 72 14.47 13.21 13.34
N VAL A 73 14.72 12.06 13.97
CA VAL A 73 15.79 11.87 14.97
C VAL A 73 16.77 10.80 14.51
N ASP A 74 16.28 9.65 14.05
CA ASP A 74 17.05 8.57 13.47
C ASP A 74 16.46 8.16 12.11
N PRO A 75 16.83 8.90 11.04
CA PRO A 75 16.25 8.66 9.72
C PRO A 75 16.39 7.23 9.21
N LEU A 76 17.46 6.53 9.61
CA LEU A 76 17.65 5.14 9.17
C LEU A 76 16.68 4.18 9.87
N ALA A 77 16.52 4.30 11.17
CA ALA A 77 15.58 3.48 11.93
C ALA A 77 14.12 3.78 11.53
N GLU A 78 13.77 5.06 11.46
CA GLU A 78 12.43 5.54 11.11
C GLU A 78 12.01 5.10 9.71
N LEU A 79 12.89 5.27 8.72
CA LEU A 79 12.62 4.85 7.34
C LEU A 79 12.60 3.31 7.20
N THR A 80 13.41 2.59 7.99
CA THR A 80 13.39 1.12 8.02
C THR A 80 12.06 0.61 8.54
N GLU A 81 11.57 1.16 9.64
CA GLU A 81 10.28 0.80 10.23
C GLU A 81 9.13 1.08 9.26
N TRP A 82 9.08 2.29 8.69
CA TRP A 82 8.09 2.66 7.69
C TRP A 82 8.12 1.72 6.48
N THR A 83 9.32 1.42 5.95
CA THR A 83 9.50 0.54 4.80
C THR A 83 9.02 -0.90 5.12
N THR A 84 9.26 -1.36 6.35
CA THR A 84 8.78 -2.66 6.84
C THR A 84 7.26 -2.71 6.85
N GLN A 85 6.62 -1.70 7.41
CA GLN A 85 5.17 -1.61 7.47
C GLN A 85 4.56 -1.51 6.07
N GLN A 86 5.12 -0.67 5.21
CA GLN A 86 4.66 -0.51 3.83
C GLN A 86 4.78 -1.82 3.03
N ARG A 87 5.89 -2.55 3.20
CA ARG A 87 6.08 -3.86 2.58
C ARG A 87 5.03 -4.87 3.05
N ASN A 88 4.73 -4.90 4.35
CA ASN A 88 3.70 -5.79 4.91
C ASN A 88 2.31 -5.47 4.35
N VAL A 89 1.98 -4.19 4.18
CA VAL A 89 0.74 -3.76 3.51
C VAL A 89 0.68 -4.30 2.09
N PHE A 90 1.70 -4.10 1.27
CA PHE A 90 1.70 -4.62 -0.09
C PHE A 90 1.63 -6.15 -0.15
N LEU A 91 2.30 -6.86 0.77
CA LEU A 91 2.21 -8.32 0.87
C LEU A 91 0.80 -8.78 1.21
N SER A 92 0.13 -8.12 2.16
CA SER A 92 -1.25 -8.46 2.56
C SER A 92 -2.25 -8.20 1.43
N LEU A 93 -2.03 -7.18 0.61
CA LEU A 93 -2.88 -6.79 -0.51
C LEU A 93 -2.46 -7.40 -1.85
N ARG A 94 -1.40 -8.21 -1.89
CA ARG A 94 -0.75 -8.67 -3.12
C ARG A 94 -1.72 -9.27 -4.14
N SER A 95 -2.60 -10.17 -3.72
CA SER A 95 -3.57 -10.81 -4.61
C SER A 95 -4.57 -9.83 -5.19
N MET A 96 -4.99 -8.85 -4.39
CA MET A 96 -5.89 -7.79 -4.83
C MET A 96 -5.20 -6.85 -5.82
N ILE A 97 -3.96 -6.45 -5.53
CA ILE A 97 -3.18 -5.57 -6.41
C ILE A 97 -2.94 -6.24 -7.77
N ARG A 98 -2.51 -7.50 -7.79
CA ARG A 98 -2.31 -8.26 -9.04
C ARG A 98 -3.59 -8.37 -9.85
N GLN A 99 -4.74 -8.61 -9.20
CA GLN A 99 -6.03 -8.63 -9.89
C GLN A 99 -6.40 -7.25 -10.44
N ALA A 100 -6.23 -6.19 -9.63
CA ALA A 100 -6.51 -4.83 -10.06
C ALA A 100 -5.63 -4.40 -11.25
N MET A 101 -4.37 -4.82 -11.29
CA MET A 101 -3.47 -4.56 -12.42
C MET A 101 -3.93 -5.30 -13.68
N SER A 102 -4.38 -6.57 -13.57
CA SER A 102 -4.94 -7.32 -14.68
C SER A 102 -6.24 -6.69 -15.21
N ASP A 103 -7.14 -6.31 -14.29
CA ASP A 103 -8.40 -5.68 -14.64
C ASP A 103 -8.22 -4.28 -15.27
N ALA A 104 -7.11 -3.61 -14.96
CA ALA A 104 -6.81 -2.27 -15.49
C ALA A 104 -6.53 -2.26 -16.99
N GLU A 105 -6.07 -3.38 -17.56
CA GLU A 105 -5.88 -3.52 -19.02
C GLU A 105 -7.22 -3.48 -19.75
N GLU A 106 -8.27 -4.05 -19.15
CA GLU A 106 -9.63 -4.08 -19.71
C GLU A 106 -10.47 -2.87 -19.30
N ASN A 107 -10.17 -2.25 -18.14
CA ASN A 107 -10.91 -1.14 -17.54
C ASN A 107 -9.99 -0.01 -17.08
N PRO A 108 -9.64 0.97 -17.93
CA PRO A 108 -8.70 2.06 -17.60
C PRO A 108 -9.12 2.97 -16.44
N GLU A 109 -10.39 2.94 -16.02
CA GLU A 109 -10.89 3.71 -14.87
C GLU A 109 -10.53 3.08 -13.49
N MET A 110 -10.19 1.78 -13.47
CA MET A 110 -9.89 1.02 -12.25
C MET A 110 -8.63 1.48 -11.49
N PRO A 111 -7.52 1.86 -12.15
CA PRO A 111 -6.29 2.27 -11.45
C PRO A 111 -6.50 3.44 -10.50
N ARG A 112 -7.42 4.34 -10.78
CA ARG A 112 -7.68 5.56 -9.98
C ARG A 112 -8.15 5.28 -8.55
N CYS A 113 -8.83 4.17 -8.31
CA CYS A 113 -9.28 3.81 -6.96
C CYS A 113 -8.14 3.29 -6.08
N VAL A 114 -7.21 2.52 -6.68
CA VAL A 114 -6.03 1.98 -5.98
C VAL A 114 -4.97 3.08 -5.80
N ALA A 115 -4.79 3.93 -6.81
CA ALA A 115 -3.79 5.02 -6.82
C ALA A 115 -4.00 6.04 -5.71
N ARG A 116 -5.24 6.42 -5.36
CA ARG A 116 -5.51 7.45 -4.33
C ARG A 116 -4.90 7.13 -2.97
N GLY A 117 -4.81 5.87 -2.58
CA GLY A 117 -4.15 5.48 -1.33
C GLY A 117 -2.63 5.56 -1.44
N ALA A 118 -2.09 5.23 -2.60
CA ALA A 118 -0.66 5.31 -2.89
C ALA A 118 -0.17 6.76 -2.93
N ASP A 119 -0.98 7.68 -3.49
CA ASP A 119 -0.64 9.12 -3.58
C ASP A 119 -0.41 9.74 -2.20
N ALA A 120 -1.29 9.49 -1.22
CA ALA A 120 -1.15 10.01 0.13
C ALA A 120 0.08 9.45 0.86
N THR A 121 0.35 8.16 0.68
CA THR A 121 1.51 7.48 1.25
C THR A 121 2.81 8.03 0.68
N TYR A 122 2.86 8.19 -0.64
CA TYR A 122 4.00 8.77 -1.33
C TYR A 122 4.25 10.23 -0.92
N ALA A 123 3.19 11.05 -0.87
CA ALA A 123 3.31 12.45 -0.42
C ALA A 123 3.83 12.56 1.02
N SER A 124 3.37 11.68 1.92
CA SER A 124 3.87 11.62 3.31
C SER A 124 5.35 11.26 3.38
N LEU A 125 5.81 10.31 2.54
CA LEU A 125 7.22 9.95 2.45
C LEU A 125 8.07 11.11 1.94
N CYS A 126 7.67 11.76 0.86
CA CYS A 126 8.39 12.91 0.32
C CYS A 126 8.50 14.05 1.34
N ALA A 127 7.40 14.39 2.00
CA ALA A 127 7.40 15.39 3.06
C ALA A 127 8.33 15.03 4.23
N TYR A 128 8.42 13.75 4.59
CA TYR A 128 9.37 13.29 5.59
C TYR A 128 10.83 13.44 5.12
N LEU A 129 11.15 13.01 3.90
CA LEU A 129 12.49 13.14 3.35
C LEU A 129 12.92 14.60 3.23
N ASP A 130 11.99 15.52 2.92
CA ASP A 130 12.25 16.97 2.93
C ASP A 130 12.59 17.45 4.34
N ARG A 131 11.85 17.01 5.37
CA ARG A 131 12.21 17.35 6.77
C ARG A 131 13.57 16.81 7.18
N VAL A 132 13.94 15.60 6.74
CA VAL A 132 15.28 15.02 6.97
C VAL A 132 16.35 15.89 6.30
N LYS A 133 16.09 16.37 5.08
CA LYS A 133 16.97 17.30 4.35
C LYS A 133 17.08 18.64 5.05
N ASP A 134 15.98 19.25 5.47
CA ASP A 134 15.93 20.56 6.15
C ASP A 134 16.70 20.54 7.48
N ARG A 135 16.76 19.39 8.14
CA ARG A 135 17.57 19.18 9.36
C ARG A 135 19.07 18.93 9.07
N GLY A 136 19.46 18.92 7.83
CA GLY A 136 20.86 18.76 7.43
C GLY A 136 21.38 17.31 7.46
N PHE A 137 20.51 16.31 7.55
CA PHE A 137 20.90 14.90 7.49
C PHE A 137 21.19 14.43 6.04
N LEU A 138 20.68 15.13 5.04
CA LEU A 138 20.87 14.82 3.62
C LEU A 138 21.66 15.91 2.91
N ALA A 139 22.14 15.60 1.69
CA ALA A 139 22.78 16.61 0.84
C ALA A 139 21.81 17.75 0.50
N ALA A 140 22.34 18.98 0.38
CA ALA A 140 21.51 20.15 0.10
C ALA A 140 20.78 20.08 -1.26
N ASP A 141 21.35 19.36 -2.22
CA ASP A 141 20.81 19.11 -3.55
C ASP A 141 20.08 17.76 -3.66
N ALA A 142 19.81 17.09 -2.54
CA ALA A 142 19.11 15.79 -2.53
C ALA A 142 17.74 15.86 -3.21
N ASP A 143 17.52 14.97 -4.17
CA ASP A 143 16.23 14.79 -4.87
C ASP A 143 15.35 13.80 -4.08
N THR A 144 14.61 14.33 -3.11
CA THR A 144 13.75 13.59 -2.21
C THR A 144 12.55 12.96 -2.93
N VAL A 145 12.05 13.62 -3.98
CA VAL A 145 10.91 13.17 -4.78
C VAL A 145 11.28 11.92 -5.56
N SER A 146 12.36 11.95 -6.33
CA SER A 146 12.82 10.79 -7.11
C SER A 146 13.21 9.62 -6.21
N ALA A 147 13.92 9.89 -5.11
CA ALA A 147 14.34 8.85 -4.17
C ALA A 147 13.16 8.21 -3.46
N GLY A 148 12.15 8.99 -3.06
CA GLY A 148 10.91 8.48 -2.51
C GLY A 148 10.16 7.58 -3.49
N GLY A 149 10.07 8.00 -4.76
CA GLY A 149 9.48 7.19 -5.84
C GLY A 149 10.20 5.87 -6.07
N MET A 150 11.54 5.90 -6.08
CA MET A 150 12.36 4.68 -6.20
C MET A 150 12.15 3.74 -5.02
N LEU A 151 12.09 4.25 -3.78
CA LEU A 151 11.85 3.43 -2.58
C LEU A 151 10.50 2.74 -2.66
N VAL A 152 9.42 3.49 -2.91
CA VAL A 152 8.07 2.91 -3.01
C VAL A 152 8.01 1.87 -4.13
N SER A 153 8.60 2.16 -5.30
CA SER A 153 8.65 1.25 -6.43
C SER A 153 9.42 -0.04 -6.12
N ALA A 154 10.56 0.06 -5.42
CA ALA A 154 11.34 -1.11 -5.02
C ALA A 154 10.57 -2.00 -4.05
N VAL A 155 9.93 -1.42 -3.04
CA VAL A 155 9.13 -2.13 -2.03
C VAL A 155 7.89 -2.77 -2.66
N PHE A 156 7.22 -2.05 -3.55
CA PHE A 156 6.06 -2.54 -4.30
C PHE A 156 6.44 -3.73 -5.18
N HIS A 157 7.52 -3.58 -5.96
CA HIS A 157 7.97 -4.65 -6.86
C HIS A 157 8.46 -5.88 -6.08
N ASP A 158 9.16 -5.69 -4.96
CA ASP A 158 9.54 -6.79 -4.05
C ASP A 158 8.30 -7.57 -3.58
N ALA A 159 7.30 -6.88 -3.05
CA ALA A 159 6.10 -7.52 -2.54
C ALA A 159 5.33 -8.31 -3.62
N LEU A 160 5.32 -7.82 -4.86
CA LEU A 160 4.57 -8.44 -5.95
C LEU A 160 5.34 -9.51 -6.72
N SER A 161 6.66 -9.40 -6.84
CA SER A 161 7.43 -10.17 -7.83
C SER A 161 8.49 -11.10 -7.23
N ARG A 162 8.80 -10.98 -5.94
CA ARG A 162 9.84 -11.80 -5.28
C ARG A 162 9.68 -13.31 -5.49
N GLU A 163 8.45 -13.80 -5.54
CA GLU A 163 8.18 -15.23 -5.74
C GLU A 163 8.63 -15.73 -7.12
N PHE A 164 8.66 -14.84 -8.11
CA PHE A 164 9.02 -15.18 -9.48
C PHE A 164 10.49 -14.90 -9.78
N MET A 165 11.08 -13.90 -9.11
CA MET A 165 12.43 -13.42 -9.40
C MET A 165 13.18 -13.14 -8.09
N PRO A 166 13.34 -14.14 -7.19
CA PRO A 166 13.92 -13.94 -5.86
C PRO A 166 15.35 -13.39 -5.90
N GLN A 167 16.09 -13.66 -6.96
CA GLN A 167 17.50 -13.23 -7.15
C GLN A 167 17.66 -11.71 -7.32
N PHE A 168 16.60 -10.98 -7.65
CA PHE A 168 16.66 -9.52 -7.82
C PHE A 168 16.47 -8.74 -6.51
N PHE A 169 16.11 -9.44 -5.42
CA PHE A 169 15.75 -8.78 -4.18
C PHE A 169 16.70 -9.16 -3.04
N PRO A 170 16.96 -8.25 -2.09
CA PRO A 170 17.70 -8.60 -0.87
C PRO A 170 17.01 -9.74 -0.11
N PRO A 171 17.70 -10.44 0.81
CA PRO A 171 17.06 -11.40 1.70
C PRO A 171 15.81 -10.80 2.34
N ALA A 172 14.73 -11.57 2.45
CA ALA A 172 13.43 -11.04 2.89
C ALA A 172 13.47 -10.44 4.31
N SER A 173 14.34 -10.98 5.19
CA SER A 173 14.61 -10.46 6.53
C SER A 173 15.20 -9.07 6.54
N ASP A 174 16.01 -8.72 5.54
CA ASP A 174 16.82 -7.50 5.51
C ASP A 174 16.34 -6.50 4.46
N ALA A 175 15.30 -6.86 3.70
CA ALA A 175 14.87 -6.10 2.54
C ALA A 175 14.52 -4.65 2.89
N ALA A 176 13.70 -4.44 3.90
CA ALA A 176 13.27 -3.10 4.32
C ALA A 176 14.45 -2.23 4.76
N ALA A 177 15.33 -2.75 5.61
CA ALA A 177 16.53 -2.04 6.06
C ALA A 177 17.50 -1.75 4.90
N THR A 178 17.59 -2.68 3.95
CA THR A 178 18.44 -2.48 2.77
C THR A 178 17.90 -1.39 1.87
N TYR A 179 16.58 -1.37 1.59
CA TYR A 179 15.97 -0.31 0.78
C TYR A 179 16.07 1.07 1.44
N ALA A 180 15.76 1.16 2.74
CA ALA A 180 15.89 2.40 3.50
C ALA A 180 17.33 2.94 3.47
N ARG A 181 18.32 2.08 3.74
CA ARG A 181 19.74 2.45 3.71
C ARG A 181 20.21 2.89 2.33
N LEU A 182 19.81 2.21 1.26
CA LEU A 182 20.19 2.58 -0.12
C LEU A 182 19.57 3.91 -0.51
N THR A 183 18.30 4.16 -0.16
CA THR A 183 17.62 5.43 -0.41
C THR A 183 18.33 6.58 0.30
N LEU A 184 18.60 6.44 1.60
CA LEU A 184 19.28 7.48 2.36
C LEU A 184 20.69 7.73 1.85
N ARG A 185 21.46 6.69 1.47
CA ARG A 185 22.77 6.85 0.86
C ARG A 185 22.72 7.60 -0.47
N ALA A 186 21.73 7.30 -1.32
CA ALA A 186 21.54 8.02 -2.58
C ALA A 186 21.24 9.51 -2.37
N LEU A 187 20.67 9.87 -1.23
CA LEU A 187 20.40 11.25 -0.82
C LEU A 187 21.58 11.91 -0.04
N GLY A 188 22.72 11.25 0.03
CA GLY A 188 23.89 11.79 0.71
C GLY A 188 23.84 11.71 2.24
N PHE A 189 22.99 10.82 2.81
CA PHE A 189 22.92 10.60 4.25
C PHE A 189 24.26 10.09 4.79
N ALA A 190 24.87 10.87 5.65
CA ALA A 190 26.00 10.47 6.47
C ALA A 190 25.48 10.15 7.88
N ALA A 191 25.53 8.87 8.27
CA ALA A 191 25.23 8.52 9.66
C ALA A 191 26.14 9.31 10.60
N PRO A 192 25.63 9.92 11.68
CA PRO A 192 26.48 10.59 12.64
C PRO A 192 27.53 9.59 13.14
N ALA A 193 28.79 10.01 13.16
CA ALA A 193 29.86 9.20 13.73
C ALA A 193 29.43 8.81 15.16
N LYS A 194 29.40 7.51 15.45
CA LYS A 194 29.16 7.05 16.82
C LYS A 194 30.26 7.62 17.70
N SER A 195 29.90 8.55 18.57
CA SER A 195 30.78 9.06 19.62
C SER A 195 31.05 7.98 20.64
#